data_59276210213d0883db9bc7dc24a5d1e1
#
_entry.id   59276210213d0883db9bc7dc24a5d1e1
#
_cell.length_a   1.000
_cell.length_b   1.000
_cell.length_c   1.000
_cell.angle_alpha   90.00
_cell.angle_beta   90.00
_cell.angle_gamma   90.00
#
_symmetry.space_group_name_H-M   'P 1'
#
loop_
_entity.id
_entity.type
_entity.pdbx_description
1 polymer ?
#
loop_
_entity_poly.entity_id
_entity_poly.type
_entity_poly.pdbx_seq_one_letter_code
_entity_poly.pdbx_strand_id
1 'polypeptide(L)' 'GKKTELTKNEFKILQLLMENSGKVVPRDMIMDKLWESDSFIDDNTLTVNMTRLRKKLEDAGLCDFIVTKKGLGYIVR' A
#
# COMPACT_ATOMS: atom_id res chain seq x y z
N GLY A 1 20.72 3.03 -10.89
CA GLY A 1 19.90 2.83 -9.74
C GLY A 1 19.22 1.48 -9.73
N LYS A 2 18.85 1.04 -8.57
CA LYS A 2 18.16 -0.20 -8.41
C LYS A 2 16.72 -0.08 -8.88
N LYS A 3 16.33 -0.98 -9.75
CA LYS A 3 14.95 -1.07 -10.18
C LYS A 3 14.16 -1.74 -9.08
N THR A 4 13.18 -1.04 -8.52
CA THR A 4 12.28 -1.63 -7.54
C THR A 4 11.05 -2.14 -8.26
N GLU A 5 10.89 -3.45 -8.29
CA GLU A 5 9.73 -4.05 -8.94
C GLU A 5 8.65 -4.31 -7.92
N LEU A 6 7.47 -3.80 -8.19
CA LEU A 6 6.31 -4.03 -7.36
C LEU A 6 5.47 -5.14 -7.94
N THR A 7 4.90 -5.96 -7.06
CA THR A 7 3.90 -6.92 -7.50
C THR A 7 2.65 -6.17 -7.91
N LYS A 8 1.75 -6.86 -8.61
CA LYS A 8 0.49 -6.27 -9.05
C LYS A 8 -0.29 -5.68 -7.88
N ASN A 9 -0.35 -6.42 -6.77
CA ASN A 9 -1.06 -5.95 -5.58
C ASN A 9 -0.37 -4.75 -4.95
N GLU A 10 0.96 -4.80 -4.84
CA GLU A 10 1.72 -3.69 -4.29
C GLU A 10 1.54 -2.43 -5.12
N PHE A 11 1.57 -2.57 -6.43
CA PHE A 11 1.37 -1.43 -7.32
C PHE A 11 -0.01 -0.81 -7.13
N LYS A 12 -1.04 -1.63 -7.03
CA LYS A 12 -2.40 -1.12 -6.86
C LYS A 12 -2.58 -0.42 -5.52
N ILE A 13 -1.98 -0.96 -4.47
CA ILE A 13 -2.02 -0.33 -3.15
C ILE A 13 -1.35 1.04 -3.22
N LEU A 14 -0.16 1.10 -3.78
CA LEU A 14 0.58 2.36 -3.89
C LEU A 14 -0.19 3.37 -4.74
N GLN A 15 -0.74 2.93 -5.86
CA GLN A 15 -1.51 3.82 -6.72
C GLN A 15 -2.70 4.43 -5.98
N LEU A 16 -3.44 3.59 -5.25
CA LEU A 16 -4.58 4.07 -4.49
C LEU A 16 -4.18 5.09 -3.44
N LEU A 17 -3.10 4.80 -2.72
CA LEU A 17 -2.61 5.71 -1.69
C LEU A 17 -2.16 7.04 -2.28
N MET A 18 -1.50 6.99 -3.42
CA MET A 18 -1.02 8.23 -4.07
C MET A 18 -2.17 9.06 -4.63
N GLU A 19 -3.21 8.42 -5.14
CA GLU A 19 -4.41 9.12 -5.60
C GLU A 19 -5.11 9.85 -4.46
N ASN A 20 -4.92 9.37 -3.23
CA ASN A 20 -5.49 9.95 -2.03
C ASN A 20 -4.41 10.56 -1.14
N SER A 21 -3.34 11.07 -1.75
CA SER A 21 -2.22 11.66 -1.02
C SER A 21 -2.71 12.73 -0.05
N GLY A 22 -2.23 12.67 1.18
CA GLY A 22 -2.64 13.59 2.23
C GLY A 22 -3.92 13.19 2.95
N LYS A 23 -4.55 12.10 2.52
CA LYS A 23 -5.77 11.61 3.15
C LYS A 23 -5.58 10.19 3.62
N VAL A 24 -6.24 9.84 4.72
CA VAL A 24 -6.20 8.47 5.23
C VAL A 24 -7.04 7.57 4.32
N VAL A 25 -6.44 6.48 3.89
CA VAL A 25 -7.13 5.46 3.08
C VAL A 25 -7.46 4.29 4.00
N PRO A 26 -8.75 4.03 4.25
CA PRO A 26 -9.14 2.90 5.10
C PRO A 26 -8.72 1.57 4.47
N ARG A 27 -8.48 0.58 5.34
CA ARG A 27 -8.10 -0.75 4.85
C ARG A 27 -9.18 -1.34 3.94
N ASP A 28 -10.44 -1.11 4.27
CA ASP A 28 -11.55 -1.63 3.46
C ASP A 28 -11.49 -1.10 2.03
N MET A 29 -11.13 0.17 1.87
CA MET A 29 -11.00 0.75 0.54
C MET A 29 -9.90 0.07 -0.26
N ILE A 30 -8.78 -0.23 0.40
CA ILE A 30 -7.66 -0.92 -0.25
C ILE A 30 -8.10 -2.33 -0.65
N MET A 31 -8.77 -3.03 0.24
CA MET A 31 -9.22 -4.38 -0.02
C MET A 31 -10.22 -4.43 -1.18
N ASP A 32 -11.15 -3.47 -1.23
CA ASP A 32 -12.09 -3.36 -2.33
C ASP A 32 -11.38 -3.15 -3.66
N LYS A 33 -10.36 -2.31 -3.65
CA LYS A 33 -9.59 -2.04 -4.87
C LYS A 33 -8.90 -3.29 -5.38
N LEU A 34 -8.32 -4.06 -4.47
CA LEU A 34 -7.65 -5.30 -4.83
C LEU A 34 -8.64 -6.36 -5.28
N TRP A 35 -9.82 -6.38 -4.67
CA TRP A 35 -10.87 -7.32 -5.03
C TRP A 35 -11.33 -7.10 -6.48
N GLU A 36 -11.44 -5.84 -6.91
CA GLU A 36 -11.83 -5.52 -8.28
C GLU A 36 -10.91 -6.13 -9.33
N SER A 37 -9.69 -6.46 -8.97
CA SER A 37 -8.74 -7.06 -9.88
C SER A 37 -8.58 -8.57 -9.65
N ASP A 38 -9.62 -9.21 -9.16
CA ASP A 38 -9.65 -10.66 -8.89
C ASP A 38 -8.59 -11.13 -7.88
N SER A 39 -8.12 -10.23 -7.04
CA SER A 39 -7.15 -10.56 -6.01
C SER A 39 -7.84 -10.60 -4.67
N PHE A 40 -8.35 -11.77 -4.30
CA PHE A 40 -8.92 -11.92 -2.97
C PHE A 40 -7.81 -11.87 -1.93
N ILE A 41 -7.90 -10.93 -1.02
CA ILE A 41 -6.96 -10.87 0.09
C ILE A 41 -7.72 -10.62 1.39
N ASP A 42 -7.21 -11.21 2.46
CA ASP A 42 -7.73 -10.94 3.80
C ASP A 42 -6.86 -9.88 4.48
N ASP A 43 -7.20 -9.55 5.73
CA ASP A 43 -6.44 -8.56 6.50
C ASP A 43 -4.97 -8.92 6.65
N ASN A 44 -4.68 -10.20 6.88
CA ASN A 44 -3.29 -10.63 7.04
C ASN A 44 -2.51 -10.44 5.75
N THR A 45 -3.12 -10.81 4.63
CA THR A 45 -2.48 -10.66 3.33
C THR A 45 -2.24 -9.19 3.01
N LEU A 46 -3.20 -8.33 3.34
CA LEU A 46 -3.04 -6.90 3.16
C LEU A 46 -1.85 -6.39 3.98
N THR A 47 -1.77 -6.79 5.23
CA THR A 47 -0.66 -6.37 6.10
C THR A 47 0.68 -6.82 5.54
N VAL A 48 0.76 -8.06 5.04
CA VAL A 48 2.00 -8.57 4.45
C VAL A 48 2.38 -7.75 3.22
N ASN A 49 1.42 -7.51 2.33
CA ASN A 49 1.69 -6.73 1.12
C ASN A 49 2.11 -5.30 1.46
N MET A 50 1.48 -4.71 2.46
CA MET A 50 1.81 -3.36 2.90
C MET A 50 3.24 -3.31 3.46
N THR A 51 3.61 -4.28 4.27
CA THR A 51 4.96 -4.36 4.84
C THR A 51 6.01 -4.48 3.74
N ARG A 52 5.75 -5.34 2.75
CA ARG A 52 6.66 -5.52 1.63
C ARG A 52 6.78 -4.26 0.79
N LEU A 53 5.66 -3.60 0.54
CA LEU A 53 5.65 -2.35 -0.22
C LEU A 53 6.46 -1.28 0.49
N ARG A 54 6.25 -1.13 1.79
CA ARG A 54 7.00 -0.14 2.57
C ARG A 54 8.50 -0.41 2.53
N LYS A 55 8.89 -1.66 2.66
CA LYS A 55 10.31 -2.02 2.60
C LYS A 55 10.91 -1.69 1.24
N LYS A 56 10.19 -2.00 0.17
CA LYS A 56 10.67 -1.69 -1.18
C LYS A 56 10.84 -0.18 -1.38
N LEU A 57 9.91 0.61 -0.84
CA LEU A 57 10.01 2.06 -0.93
C LEU A 57 11.20 2.58 -0.12
N GLU A 58 11.45 2.01 1.06
CA GLU A 58 12.62 2.39 1.85
C GLU A 58 13.91 2.08 1.10
N ASP A 59 13.98 0.90 0.46
CA ASP A 59 15.14 0.52 -0.33
C ASP A 59 15.36 1.47 -1.50
N ALA A 60 14.30 2.08 -1.99
CA ALA A 60 14.35 3.06 -3.06
C ALA A 60 14.62 4.49 -2.56
N GLY A 61 14.82 4.65 -1.27
CA GLY A 61 15.11 5.96 -0.67
C GLY A 61 13.90 6.70 -0.15
N LEU A 62 12.72 6.07 -0.15
CA LEU A 62 11.48 6.72 0.29
C LEU A 62 11.12 6.24 1.70
N CYS A 63 11.89 6.67 2.68
CA CYS A 63 11.63 6.31 4.08
C CYS A 63 10.40 7.03 4.59
N ASP A 64 9.59 6.32 5.38
CA ASP A 64 8.38 6.88 6.00
C ASP A 64 7.38 7.46 4.99
N PHE A 65 7.42 6.96 3.76
CA PHE A 65 6.50 7.42 2.73
C PHE A 65 5.06 7.02 3.04
N ILE A 66 4.87 5.80 3.51
CA ILE A 66 3.56 5.32 3.94
C ILE A 66 3.53 5.28 5.46
N VAL A 67 2.56 5.96 6.04
CA VAL A 67 2.39 6.02 7.49
C VAL A 67 1.13 5.26 7.87
N THR A 68 1.25 4.38 8.85
CA THR A 68 0.10 3.66 9.39
C THR A 68 -0.63 4.52 10.41
N LYS A 69 -1.92 4.76 10.18
CA LYS A 69 -2.78 5.43 11.15
C LYS A 69 -3.57 4.37 11.88
N LYS A 70 -3.15 4.07 13.07
CA LYS A 70 -3.72 2.97 13.86
C LYS A 70 -5.24 3.11 13.99
N GLY A 71 -5.94 2.05 13.61
CA GLY A 71 -7.40 2.02 13.68
C GLY A 71 -8.10 2.77 12.58
N LEU A 72 -7.37 3.47 11.70
CA LEU A 72 -7.97 4.27 10.61
C LEU A 72 -7.57 3.75 9.24
N GLY A 73 -6.29 3.49 9.01
CA GLY A 73 -5.82 3.04 7.71
C GLY A 73 -4.40 3.50 7.45
N TYR A 74 -4.13 3.89 6.23
CA TYR A 74 -2.79 4.29 5.80
C TYR A 74 -2.85 5.63 5.08
N ILE A 75 -1.76 6.37 5.16
CA ILE A 75 -1.67 7.68 4.51
C ILE A 75 -0.29 7.84 3.88
N VAL A 76 -0.23 8.46 2.71
CA VAL A 76 1.03 8.88 2.09
C VAL A 76 1.08 10.39 2.10
N ARG A 77 2.30 10.90 2.20
CA ARG A 77 2.53 12.34 2.23
C ARG A 77 2.60 12.93 0.84
#